data_52b3728e639a00be87d7b492f9270e75
#
_entry.id   52b3728e639a00be87d7b492f9270e75
#
_cell.length_a   1.000
_cell.length_b   1.000
_cell.length_c   1.000
_cell.angle_alpha   90.00
_cell.angle_beta   90.00
_cell.angle_gamma   90.00
#
_symmetry.space_group_name_H-M   'P 1'
#
loop_
_entity.id
_entity.type
_entity.pdbx_description
1 polymer ?
#
loop_
_entity_poly.entity_id
_entity_poly.type
_entity_poly.pdbx_seq_one_letter_code
_entity_poly.pdbx_strand_id
1 'polypeptide(L)'
;DTRSALLRAALHRFAASPYGEVTIRGIAADADVSAPLVIKYFGTKERLFLAAADYAGDFEPFLAPDLAGAELAGHLVAQVMAIQTQPGAVNPFSAMLFMGSGRDTPPAVRDRLRSRFVSRLAERLDGPDAALRAELAGAQLVGLSALLRALRLPELLEAEPDAVVDLYTPALRTLLEADPG
;
A
#
# COMPACT_ATOMS: atom_id res chain seq x y z
N ASP A 1 -12.42 -5.38 18.96
CA ASP A 1 -13.54 -4.83 18.20
C ASP A 1 -13.80 -5.71 16.97
N THR A 2 -15.05 -6.16 16.85
CA THR A 2 -15.50 -7.07 15.78
C THR A 2 -15.25 -6.48 14.38
N ARG A 3 -15.45 -5.17 14.20
CA ARG A 3 -15.22 -4.51 12.92
C ARG A 3 -13.74 -4.60 12.49
N SER A 4 -12.82 -4.37 13.40
CA SER A 4 -11.39 -4.47 13.13
C SER A 4 -10.96 -5.92 12.86
N ALA A 5 -11.52 -6.89 13.56
CA ALA A 5 -11.28 -8.32 13.30
C ALA A 5 -11.73 -8.71 11.88
N LEU A 6 -12.92 -8.26 11.46
CA LEU A 6 -13.43 -8.46 10.10
C LEU A 6 -12.55 -7.81 9.04
N LEU A 7 -12.07 -6.59 9.27
CA LEU A 7 -11.19 -5.91 8.31
C LEU A 7 -9.84 -6.61 8.17
N ARG A 8 -9.26 -7.10 9.28
CA ARG A 8 -8.02 -7.91 9.23
C ARG A 8 -8.21 -9.22 8.48
N ALA A 9 -9.29 -9.97 8.77
CA ALA A 9 -9.59 -11.21 8.06
C ALA A 9 -9.83 -10.97 6.56
N ALA A 10 -10.57 -9.92 6.21
CA ALA A 10 -10.79 -9.52 4.83
C ALA A 10 -9.49 -9.15 4.12
N LEU A 11 -8.67 -8.32 4.76
CA LEU A 11 -7.36 -7.93 4.23
C LEU A 11 -6.47 -9.15 3.96
N HIS A 12 -6.38 -10.07 4.92
CA HIS A 12 -5.57 -11.27 4.78
C HIS A 12 -6.03 -12.11 3.59
N ARG A 13 -7.33 -12.34 3.43
CA ARG A 13 -7.87 -13.12 2.30
C ARG A 13 -7.68 -12.43 0.96
N PHE A 14 -7.97 -11.13 0.89
CA PHE A 14 -7.80 -10.36 -0.34
C PHE A 14 -6.33 -10.18 -0.75
N ALA A 15 -5.41 -10.23 0.20
CA ALA A 15 -3.98 -10.23 -0.09
C ALA A 15 -3.46 -11.61 -0.53
N ALA A 16 -4.14 -12.70 -0.16
CA ALA A 16 -3.71 -14.07 -0.44
C ALA A 16 -4.37 -14.71 -1.68
N SER A 17 -5.51 -14.17 -2.13
CA SER A 17 -6.30 -14.78 -3.21
C SER A 17 -6.93 -13.73 -4.13
N PRO A 18 -7.15 -14.06 -5.42
CA PRO A 18 -7.87 -13.20 -6.35
C PRO A 18 -9.23 -12.76 -5.80
N TYR A 19 -9.64 -11.52 -6.09
CA TYR A 19 -10.90 -10.97 -5.61
C TYR A 19 -12.11 -11.89 -5.88
N GLY A 20 -12.17 -12.51 -7.07
CA GLY A 20 -13.25 -13.42 -7.47
C GLY A 20 -13.40 -14.64 -6.57
N GLU A 21 -12.29 -15.17 -6.04
CA GLU A 21 -12.25 -16.39 -5.22
C GLU A 21 -12.57 -16.14 -3.74
N VAL A 22 -12.38 -14.92 -3.26
CA VAL A 22 -12.67 -14.56 -1.87
C VAL A 22 -14.19 -14.52 -1.64
N THR A 23 -14.66 -15.16 -0.59
CA THR A 23 -16.09 -15.19 -0.22
C THR A 23 -16.35 -14.53 1.14
N ILE A 24 -17.52 -13.93 1.28
CA ILE A 24 -17.98 -13.36 2.55
C ILE A 24 -18.02 -14.45 3.66
N ARG A 25 -18.42 -15.68 3.31
CA ARG A 25 -18.43 -16.81 4.26
C ARG A 25 -17.03 -17.16 4.76
N GLY A 26 -16.05 -17.16 3.86
CA GLY A 26 -14.65 -17.41 4.21
C GLY A 26 -14.11 -16.34 5.17
N ILE A 27 -14.35 -15.07 4.86
CA ILE A 27 -13.94 -13.95 5.73
C ILE A 27 -14.63 -14.04 7.10
N ALA A 28 -15.92 -14.37 7.13
CA ALA A 28 -16.68 -14.54 8.36
C ALA A 28 -16.11 -15.65 9.25
N ALA A 29 -15.76 -16.80 8.64
CA ALA A 29 -15.14 -17.92 9.34
C ALA A 29 -13.78 -17.54 9.95
N ASP A 30 -12.93 -16.80 9.22
CA ASP A 30 -11.61 -16.35 9.74
C ASP A 30 -11.74 -15.34 10.87
N ALA A 31 -12.82 -14.58 10.91
CA ALA A 31 -13.10 -13.60 11.96
C ALA A 31 -13.95 -14.16 13.12
N ASP A 32 -14.27 -15.47 13.09
CA ASP A 32 -15.16 -16.16 14.05
C ASP A 32 -16.52 -15.47 14.24
N VAL A 33 -17.15 -15.11 13.11
CA VAL A 33 -18.48 -14.49 13.08
C VAL A 33 -19.38 -15.11 12.02
N SER A 34 -20.67 -14.76 12.04
CA SER A 34 -21.61 -15.19 11.00
C SER A 34 -21.52 -14.31 9.73
N ALA A 35 -21.73 -14.92 8.56
CA ALA A 35 -21.77 -14.18 7.29
C ALA A 35 -22.84 -13.07 7.25
N PRO A 36 -24.05 -13.23 7.83
CA PRO A 36 -25.01 -12.14 7.96
C PRO A 36 -24.49 -10.93 8.74
N LEU A 37 -23.62 -11.16 9.75
CA LEU A 37 -23.01 -10.07 10.50
C LEU A 37 -22.05 -9.26 9.62
N VAL A 38 -21.26 -9.92 8.77
CA VAL A 38 -20.39 -9.23 7.78
C VAL A 38 -21.22 -8.35 6.85
N ILE A 39 -22.33 -8.90 6.32
CA ILE A 39 -23.26 -8.15 5.46
C ILE A 39 -23.87 -6.96 6.20
N LYS A 40 -24.22 -7.13 7.48
CA LYS A 40 -24.72 -6.03 8.32
C LYS A 40 -23.72 -4.88 8.45
N TYR A 41 -22.42 -5.18 8.60
CA TYR A 41 -21.37 -4.16 8.75
C TYR A 41 -20.99 -3.47 7.44
N PHE A 42 -20.93 -4.21 6.34
CA PHE A 42 -20.30 -3.73 5.10
C PHE A 42 -21.23 -3.75 3.89
N GLY A 43 -22.33 -4.46 3.93
CA GLY A 43 -23.33 -4.57 2.86
C GLY A 43 -22.87 -5.52 1.74
N THR A 44 -21.82 -5.19 1.00
CA THR A 44 -21.33 -5.97 -0.14
C THR A 44 -19.86 -6.38 0.00
N LYS A 45 -19.45 -7.40 -0.75
CA LYS A 45 -18.03 -7.81 -0.84
C LYS A 45 -17.14 -6.67 -1.34
N GLU A 46 -17.61 -5.88 -2.30
CA GLU A 46 -16.89 -4.73 -2.82
C GLU A 46 -16.68 -3.65 -1.75
N ARG A 47 -17.73 -3.31 -0.99
CA ARG A 47 -17.61 -2.36 0.13
C ARG A 47 -16.69 -2.87 1.24
N LEU A 48 -16.72 -4.16 1.54
CA LEU A 48 -15.80 -4.79 2.48
C LEU A 48 -14.36 -4.71 1.96
N PHE A 49 -14.16 -4.95 0.67
CA PHE A 49 -12.84 -4.84 0.04
C PHE A 49 -12.29 -3.41 0.13
N LEU A 50 -13.11 -2.40 -0.22
CA LEU A 50 -12.73 -0.99 -0.09
C LEU A 50 -12.40 -0.63 1.36
N ALA A 51 -13.21 -1.08 2.31
CA ALA A 51 -12.96 -0.86 3.74
C ALA A 51 -11.69 -1.57 4.23
N ALA A 52 -11.40 -2.77 3.72
CA ALA A 52 -10.16 -3.49 4.02
C ALA A 52 -8.94 -2.79 3.39
N ALA A 53 -9.06 -2.26 2.17
CA ALA A 53 -8.03 -1.46 1.54
C ALA A 53 -7.75 -0.16 2.33
N ASP A 54 -8.80 0.49 2.81
CA ASP A 54 -8.68 1.66 3.68
C ASP A 54 -8.04 1.33 5.03
N TYR A 55 -8.34 0.18 5.59
CA TYR A 55 -7.75 -0.31 6.83
C TYR A 55 -6.29 -0.74 6.65
N ALA A 56 -5.94 -1.30 5.49
CA ALA A 56 -4.59 -1.82 5.18
C ALA A 56 -3.54 -0.71 5.01
N GLY A 57 -3.95 0.46 4.60
CA GLY A 57 -3.01 1.44 4.12
C GLY A 57 -3.33 2.85 4.57
N ASP A 58 -2.79 3.24 5.71
CA ASP A 58 -2.65 4.64 6.01
C ASP A 58 -1.40 5.18 5.28
N PHE A 59 -1.62 5.98 4.22
CA PHE A 59 -0.55 6.69 3.52
C PHE A 59 -0.25 8.06 4.14
N GLU A 60 -0.97 8.46 5.19
CA GLU A 60 -0.70 9.72 5.88
C GLU A 60 0.74 9.81 6.39
N PRO A 61 1.33 8.79 7.04
CA PRO A 61 2.73 8.87 7.48
C PRO A 61 3.72 9.12 6.36
N PHE A 62 3.39 8.70 5.14
CA PHE A 62 4.24 8.89 3.94
C PHE A 62 4.09 10.29 3.35
N LEU A 63 2.90 10.89 3.44
CA LEU A 63 2.56 12.13 2.74
C LEU A 63 2.24 13.30 3.68
N ALA A 64 2.14 13.08 5.00
CA ALA A 64 1.82 14.14 5.96
C ALA A 64 2.87 15.26 6.06
N PRO A 65 4.18 14.96 6.06
CA PRO A 65 5.19 16.00 6.09
C PRO A 65 5.16 16.87 4.82
N ASP A 66 5.33 18.17 4.99
CA ASP A 66 5.50 19.10 3.86
C ASP A 66 6.97 19.08 3.39
N LEU A 67 7.34 17.95 2.78
CA LEU A 67 8.68 17.69 2.24
C LEU A 67 8.64 17.67 0.71
N ALA A 68 9.75 17.99 0.08
CA ALA A 68 9.90 17.98 -1.37
C ALA A 68 11.25 17.35 -1.78
N GLY A 69 11.37 17.01 -3.06
CA GLY A 69 12.63 16.54 -3.67
C GLY A 69 13.31 15.42 -2.90
N ALA A 70 14.58 15.61 -2.57
CA ALA A 70 15.41 14.62 -1.88
C ALA A 70 14.90 14.28 -0.47
N GLU A 71 14.35 15.27 0.26
CA GLU A 71 13.84 15.06 1.61
C GLU A 71 12.59 14.17 1.58
N LEU A 72 11.69 14.41 0.62
CA LEU A 72 10.51 13.56 0.42
C LEU A 72 10.94 12.15 -0.01
N ALA A 73 11.89 12.02 -0.93
CA ALA A 73 12.40 10.72 -1.37
C ALA A 73 12.96 9.91 -0.19
N GLY A 74 13.83 10.49 0.61
CA GLY A 74 14.40 9.85 1.80
C GLY A 74 13.33 9.46 2.81
N HIS A 75 12.37 10.36 3.06
CA HIS A 75 11.25 10.09 3.96
C HIS A 75 10.41 8.90 3.50
N LEU A 76 10.05 8.82 2.21
CA LEU A 76 9.25 7.71 1.67
C LEU A 76 9.96 6.36 1.84
N VAL A 77 11.26 6.29 1.55
CA VAL A 77 12.06 5.07 1.74
C VAL A 77 12.15 4.71 3.22
N ALA A 78 12.45 5.68 4.08
CA ALA A 78 12.55 5.47 5.52
C ALA A 78 11.23 4.93 6.12
N GLN A 79 10.08 5.44 5.68
CA GLN A 79 8.78 4.94 6.12
C GLN A 79 8.54 3.47 5.68
N VAL A 80 8.93 3.09 4.46
CA VAL A 80 8.87 1.69 4.00
C VAL A 80 9.73 0.80 4.90
N MET A 81 10.94 1.22 5.23
CA MET A 81 11.84 0.46 6.11
C MET A 81 11.31 0.38 7.55
N ALA A 82 10.80 1.47 8.09
CA ALA A 82 10.27 1.51 9.46
C ALA A 82 9.08 0.56 9.68
N ILE A 83 8.18 0.44 8.70
CA ILE A 83 7.04 -0.48 8.79
C ILE A 83 7.50 -1.95 8.86
N GLN A 84 8.63 -2.32 8.28
CA GLN A 84 9.14 -3.70 8.32
C GLN A 84 9.50 -4.15 9.74
N THR A 85 9.91 -3.25 10.59
CA THR A 85 10.31 -3.53 11.97
C THR A 85 9.15 -3.54 12.95
N GLN A 86 7.94 -3.15 12.53
CA GLN A 86 6.76 -3.07 13.37
C GLN A 86 5.97 -4.38 13.36
N PRO A 87 5.83 -5.12 14.47
CA PRO A 87 5.05 -6.35 14.53
C PRO A 87 3.58 -6.10 14.17
N GLY A 88 3.05 -6.87 13.23
CA GLY A 88 1.65 -6.78 12.81
C GLY A 88 1.29 -5.55 11.97
N ALA A 89 2.24 -4.67 11.67
CA ALA A 89 1.99 -3.56 10.77
C ALA A 89 1.73 -4.04 9.34
N VAL A 90 0.78 -3.42 8.69
CA VAL A 90 0.47 -3.66 7.28
C VAL A 90 1.19 -2.61 6.44
N ASN A 91 2.03 -3.07 5.52
CA ASN A 91 2.67 -2.17 4.57
C ASN A 91 1.65 -1.81 3.47
N PRO A 92 1.28 -0.52 3.33
CA PRO A 92 0.24 -0.10 2.39
C PRO A 92 0.60 -0.34 0.93
N PHE A 93 1.89 -0.29 0.56
CA PHE A 93 2.33 -0.59 -0.80
C PHE A 93 2.21 -2.07 -1.13
N SER A 94 2.54 -2.96 -0.20
CA SER A 94 2.30 -4.40 -0.37
C SER A 94 0.81 -4.70 -0.48
N ALA A 95 -0.02 -4.08 0.37
CA ALA A 95 -1.47 -4.24 0.30
C ALA A 95 -2.01 -3.75 -1.04
N MET A 96 -1.56 -2.59 -1.52
CA MET A 96 -1.94 -2.05 -2.83
C MET A 96 -1.61 -3.03 -3.97
N LEU A 97 -0.41 -3.63 -3.96
CA LEU A 97 -0.01 -4.62 -4.96
C LEU A 97 -0.93 -5.84 -4.94
N PHE A 98 -1.06 -6.50 -3.79
CA PHE A 98 -1.80 -7.75 -3.69
C PHE A 98 -3.31 -7.57 -3.91
N MET A 99 -3.89 -6.48 -3.40
CA MET A 99 -5.31 -6.20 -3.56
C MET A 99 -5.65 -5.66 -4.96
N GLY A 100 -4.72 -4.95 -5.61
CA GLY A 100 -4.94 -4.33 -6.92
C GLY A 100 -4.62 -5.22 -8.12
N SER A 101 -3.88 -6.32 -7.95
CA SER A 101 -3.32 -7.12 -9.04
C SER A 101 -4.30 -8.10 -9.71
N GLY A 102 -5.43 -8.39 -9.07
CA GLY A 102 -6.42 -9.33 -9.62
C GLY A 102 -7.11 -8.82 -10.88
N ARG A 103 -7.27 -9.68 -11.91
CA ARG A 103 -8.02 -9.34 -13.13
C ARG A 103 -9.47 -8.94 -12.82
N ASP A 104 -10.05 -9.55 -11.79
CA ASP A 104 -11.43 -9.33 -11.36
C ASP A 104 -11.57 -8.21 -10.32
N THR A 105 -10.48 -7.47 -10.04
CA THR A 105 -10.54 -6.32 -9.13
C THR A 105 -11.41 -5.23 -9.75
N PRO A 106 -12.49 -4.80 -9.07
CA PRO A 106 -13.38 -3.76 -9.59
C PRO A 106 -12.63 -2.46 -9.90
N PRO A 107 -12.98 -1.75 -10.98
CA PRO A 107 -12.33 -0.48 -11.33
C PRO A 107 -12.34 0.53 -10.18
N ALA A 108 -13.46 0.67 -9.47
CA ALA A 108 -13.58 1.57 -8.33
C ALA A 108 -12.56 1.30 -7.21
N VAL A 109 -12.13 0.05 -7.05
CA VAL A 109 -11.08 -0.33 -6.10
C VAL A 109 -9.72 0.13 -6.58
N ARG A 110 -9.39 -0.10 -7.85
CA ARG A 110 -8.14 0.37 -8.44
C ARG A 110 -8.02 1.89 -8.36
N ASP A 111 -9.10 2.60 -8.69
CA ASP A 111 -9.16 4.06 -8.59
C ASP A 111 -8.98 4.54 -7.15
N ARG A 112 -9.57 3.83 -6.18
CA ARG A 112 -9.42 4.13 -4.77
C ARG A 112 -7.99 3.95 -4.29
N LEU A 113 -7.33 2.83 -4.65
CA LEU A 113 -5.93 2.58 -4.31
C LEU A 113 -5.01 3.64 -4.94
N ARG A 114 -5.24 3.97 -6.21
CA ARG A 114 -4.50 5.01 -6.92
C ARG A 114 -4.66 6.38 -6.25
N SER A 115 -5.87 6.78 -5.90
CA SER A 115 -6.16 8.11 -5.33
C SER A 115 -5.54 8.31 -3.94
N ARG A 116 -5.30 7.25 -3.18
CA ARG A 116 -4.77 7.36 -1.81
C ARG A 116 -3.30 7.76 -1.74
N PHE A 117 -2.50 7.37 -2.72
CA PHE A 117 -1.08 7.68 -2.78
C PHE A 117 -0.69 8.40 -4.06
N VAL A 118 -0.89 7.78 -5.22
CA VAL A 118 -0.37 8.28 -6.49
C VAL A 118 -0.92 9.67 -6.84
N SER A 119 -2.24 9.86 -6.75
CA SER A 119 -2.83 11.16 -7.08
C SER A 119 -2.38 12.27 -6.12
N ARG A 120 -2.31 11.94 -4.82
CA ARG A 120 -1.84 12.88 -3.79
C ARG A 120 -0.35 13.22 -3.93
N LEU A 121 0.47 12.24 -4.33
CA LEU A 121 1.87 12.49 -4.63
C LEU A 121 2.00 13.38 -5.87
N ALA A 122 1.25 13.08 -6.95
CA ALA A 122 1.26 13.86 -8.19
C ALA A 122 0.90 15.34 -7.97
N GLU A 123 -0.05 15.62 -7.06
CA GLU A 123 -0.44 16.99 -6.69
C GLU A 123 0.69 17.79 -6.01
N ARG A 124 1.73 17.09 -5.52
CA ARG A 124 2.90 17.70 -4.84
C ARG A 124 4.11 17.84 -5.75
N LEU A 125 4.05 17.29 -6.96
CA LEU A 125 5.16 17.33 -7.91
C LEU A 125 4.98 18.47 -8.91
N ASP A 126 5.99 19.31 -9.01
CA ASP A 126 6.05 20.36 -10.02
C ASP A 126 6.50 19.83 -11.38
N GLY A 127 6.23 20.61 -12.44
CA GLY A 127 6.73 20.36 -13.79
C GLY A 127 5.95 19.32 -14.59
N PRO A 128 6.47 18.93 -15.75
CA PRO A 128 5.81 18.02 -16.66
C PRO A 128 5.75 16.58 -16.09
N ASP A 129 4.79 15.82 -16.59
CA ASP A 129 4.64 14.38 -16.30
C ASP A 129 4.48 14.03 -14.81
N ALA A 130 4.02 14.96 -13.96
CA ALA A 130 3.87 14.75 -12.52
C ALA A 130 3.09 13.46 -12.20
N ALA A 131 2.00 13.18 -12.92
CA ALA A 131 1.22 11.96 -12.73
C ALA A 131 2.03 10.69 -13.06
N LEU A 132 2.75 10.68 -14.18
CA LEU A 132 3.61 9.55 -14.57
C LEU A 132 4.76 9.34 -13.57
N ARG A 133 5.41 10.41 -13.14
CA ARG A 133 6.49 10.37 -12.15
C ARG A 133 6.00 9.83 -10.80
N ALA A 134 4.80 10.23 -10.37
CA ALA A 134 4.17 9.69 -9.16
C ALA A 134 3.84 8.19 -9.29
N GLU A 135 3.37 7.74 -10.46
CA GLU A 135 3.13 6.31 -10.72
C GLU A 135 4.43 5.51 -10.68
N LEU A 136 5.52 6.02 -11.28
CA LEU A 136 6.84 5.38 -11.26
C LEU A 136 7.43 5.35 -9.86
N ALA A 137 7.29 6.41 -9.08
CA ALA A 137 7.70 6.45 -7.67
C ALA A 137 6.91 5.41 -6.85
N GLY A 138 5.60 5.34 -7.05
CA GLY A 138 4.76 4.30 -6.45
C GLY A 138 5.20 2.89 -6.82
N ALA A 139 5.55 2.65 -8.09
CA ALA A 139 6.04 1.36 -8.55
C ALA A 139 7.35 0.96 -7.85
N GLN A 140 8.29 1.91 -7.65
CA GLN A 140 9.52 1.66 -6.90
C GLN A 140 9.26 1.28 -5.44
N LEU A 141 8.38 2.01 -4.75
CA LEU A 141 8.04 1.74 -3.35
C LEU A 141 7.27 0.42 -3.17
N VAL A 142 6.38 0.10 -4.11
CA VAL A 142 5.72 -1.21 -4.17
C VAL A 142 6.74 -2.32 -4.38
N GLY A 143 7.68 -2.15 -5.31
CA GLY A 143 8.76 -3.12 -5.57
C GLY A 143 9.62 -3.37 -4.35
N LEU A 144 10.12 -2.31 -3.70
CA LEU A 144 10.88 -2.41 -2.45
C LEU A 144 10.09 -3.15 -1.38
N SER A 145 8.83 -2.78 -1.17
CA SER A 145 7.95 -3.41 -0.18
C SER A 145 7.69 -4.89 -0.48
N ALA A 146 7.52 -5.26 -1.75
CA ALA A 146 7.31 -6.64 -2.17
C ALA A 146 8.56 -7.51 -1.94
N LEU A 147 9.76 -6.98 -2.25
CA LEU A 147 11.02 -7.69 -2.04
C LEU A 147 11.29 -7.93 -0.54
N LEU A 148 10.99 -6.96 0.31
CA LEU A 148 11.13 -7.08 1.75
C LEU A 148 10.18 -8.13 2.36
N ARG A 149 8.93 -8.18 1.91
CA ARG A 149 7.88 -9.00 2.55
C ARG A 149 7.63 -10.33 1.87
N ALA A 150 7.57 -10.37 0.55
CA ALA A 150 7.21 -11.56 -0.21
C ALA A 150 8.42 -12.41 -0.55
N LEU A 151 9.47 -11.81 -1.12
CA LEU A 151 10.67 -12.55 -1.50
C LEU A 151 11.71 -12.65 -0.38
N ARG A 152 11.66 -11.75 0.61
CA ARG A 152 12.52 -11.76 1.79
C ARG A 152 14.01 -11.91 1.43
N LEU A 153 14.48 -11.05 0.51
CA LEU A 153 15.86 -11.09 0.03
C LEU A 153 16.83 -10.85 1.20
N PRO A 154 17.82 -11.74 1.43
CA PRO A 154 18.66 -11.71 2.62
C PRO A 154 19.41 -10.39 2.79
N GLU A 155 20.11 -9.93 1.77
CA GLU A 155 20.91 -8.69 1.81
C GLU A 155 20.06 -7.47 2.19
N LEU A 156 18.82 -7.41 1.70
CA LEU A 156 17.90 -6.32 1.98
C LEU A 156 17.32 -6.40 3.41
N LEU A 157 17.13 -7.60 3.93
CA LEU A 157 16.62 -7.82 5.29
C LEU A 157 17.69 -7.59 6.37
N GLU A 158 18.95 -7.87 6.05
CA GLU A 158 20.09 -7.72 6.95
C GLU A 158 20.71 -6.32 6.91
N ALA A 159 20.39 -5.53 5.87
CA ALA A 159 20.87 -4.17 5.75
C ALA A 159 20.35 -3.26 6.87
N GLU A 160 21.22 -2.39 7.38
CA GLU A 160 20.79 -1.30 8.23
C GLU A 160 19.80 -0.39 7.48
N PRO A 161 18.67 0.00 8.09
CA PRO A 161 17.65 0.82 7.43
C PRO A 161 18.20 2.09 6.78
N ASP A 162 19.11 2.79 7.46
CA ASP A 162 19.73 4.02 6.95
C ASP A 162 20.58 3.77 5.70
N ALA A 163 21.25 2.62 5.61
CA ALA A 163 22.01 2.26 4.42
C ALA A 163 21.10 2.05 3.19
N VAL A 164 19.92 1.47 3.39
CA VAL A 164 18.92 1.34 2.31
C VAL A 164 18.38 2.70 1.91
N VAL A 165 18.09 3.58 2.87
CA VAL A 165 17.66 4.96 2.62
C VAL A 165 18.70 5.69 1.78
N ASP A 166 19.98 5.68 2.19
CA ASP A 166 21.07 6.38 1.50
C ASP A 166 21.25 5.89 0.06
N LEU A 167 21.19 4.57 -0.16
CA LEU A 167 21.39 3.99 -1.49
C LEU A 167 20.18 4.17 -2.42
N TYR A 168 18.96 4.16 -1.86
CA TYR A 168 17.74 4.17 -2.68
C TYR A 168 17.19 5.57 -2.94
N THR A 169 17.41 6.52 -2.02
CA THR A 169 16.93 7.91 -2.13
C THR A 169 17.32 8.59 -3.44
N PRO A 170 18.55 8.48 -3.97
CA PRO A 170 18.93 9.15 -5.22
C PRO A 170 18.09 8.69 -6.42
N ALA A 171 17.76 7.39 -6.49
CA ALA A 171 16.93 6.84 -7.57
C ALA A 171 15.48 7.35 -7.50
N LEU A 172 14.92 7.43 -6.30
CA LEU A 172 13.56 7.93 -6.11
C LEU A 172 13.49 9.44 -6.33
N ARG A 173 14.52 10.19 -5.91
CA ARG A 173 14.61 11.63 -6.06
C ARG A 173 14.47 12.08 -7.50
N THR A 174 15.09 11.38 -8.46
CA THR A 174 14.96 11.70 -9.90
C THR A 174 13.51 11.72 -10.40
N LEU A 175 12.62 10.97 -9.75
CA LEU A 175 11.20 10.99 -10.10
C LEU A 175 10.43 12.11 -9.39
N LEU A 176 10.91 12.57 -8.23
CA LEU A 176 10.21 13.57 -7.41
C LEU A 176 10.63 15.01 -7.74
N GLU A 177 11.82 15.21 -8.29
CA GLU A 177 12.30 16.49 -8.76
C GLU A 177 12.04 16.63 -10.27
N ALA A 178 11.54 17.80 -10.70
CA ALA A 178 11.50 18.12 -12.11
C ALA A 178 12.96 18.35 -12.58
N ASP A 179 13.33 17.74 -13.68
CA ASP A 179 14.60 18.07 -14.33
C ASP A 179 14.51 19.56 -14.74
N PRO A 180 15.41 20.43 -14.29
CA PRO A 180 15.34 21.85 -14.65
C PRO A 180 15.84 22.09 -16.07
N GLY A 181 15.45 21.24 -17.03
CA GLY A 181 15.65 21.36 -18.49
C GLY A 181 16.83 22.21 -18.93
#